data_83e0e961de10d08814bdfc454b077690
#
_entry.id   83e0e961de10d08814bdfc454b077690
#
_cell.length_a   1.000
_cell.length_b   1.000
_cell.length_c   1.000
_cell.angle_alpha   90.00
_cell.angle_beta   90.00
_cell.angle_gamma   90.00
#
_symmetry.space_group_name_H-M   'P 1'
#
loop_
_entity.id
_entity.type
_entity.pdbx_description
1 polymer ?
#
loop_
_entity_poly.entity_id
_entity_poly.type
_entity_poly.pdbx_seq_one_letter_code
_entity_poly.pdbx_strand_id
1 'polypeptide(L)'
;DWISMPKYGADGTVEEVTLNTVKVRNWDNTIVTLPPYLLVSDSFQNWEGMRSSGGRRVKRSINIDMTSIRFCTPEMLERYKRIDLLKDYIARTQQRVEEYNRQHDIPSGEDKINGLRQTNIGVFRNYLNLYLRQNERVNQNMMVLVRQLQPTEQGLPMELYFFTDTVDWVPYEGIQADVFDHVLAVIPEFDLRVFQNPSGNDLRTLTGKTDTNH
;
A
#
# COMPACT_ATOMS: atom_id res chain seq x y z
N ASP A 1 28.18 -4.67 -10.97
CA ASP A 1 27.05 -3.92 -10.39
C ASP A 1 25.86 -3.92 -11.34
N TRP A 2 24.66 -3.87 -10.80
CA TRP A 2 23.46 -3.55 -11.57
C TRP A 2 23.28 -2.04 -11.62
N ILE A 3 23.19 -1.49 -12.84
CA ILE A 3 22.93 -0.07 -13.08
C ILE A 3 21.70 0.11 -13.98
N SER A 4 21.02 1.25 -13.83
CA SER A 4 19.91 1.65 -14.69
C SER A 4 20.15 3.06 -15.22
N MET A 5 20.14 3.20 -16.55
CA MET A 5 20.23 4.44 -17.30
C MET A 5 19.16 4.45 -18.40
N PRO A 6 17.89 4.74 -18.06
CA PRO A 6 16.75 4.59 -18.99
C PRO A 6 16.92 5.41 -20.28
N LYS A 7 17.53 6.60 -20.18
CA LYS A 7 17.82 7.49 -21.31
C LYS A 7 18.62 6.81 -22.42
N TYR A 8 19.44 5.83 -22.05
CA TYR A 8 20.33 5.10 -22.97
C TYR A 8 19.91 3.65 -23.17
N GLY A 9 18.76 3.25 -22.67
CA GLY A 9 18.26 1.88 -22.78
C GLY A 9 19.07 0.85 -21.99
N ALA A 10 19.87 1.27 -21.02
CA ALA A 10 20.65 0.38 -20.15
C ALA A 10 19.91 0.14 -18.84
N ASP A 11 19.57 -1.12 -18.55
CA ASP A 11 19.04 -1.60 -17.28
C ASP A 11 19.47 -3.05 -17.05
N GLY A 12 20.57 -3.24 -16.34
CA GLY A 12 21.14 -4.57 -16.16
C GLY A 12 22.52 -4.56 -15.52
N THR A 13 23.24 -5.65 -15.71
CA THR A 13 24.55 -5.86 -15.08
C THR A 13 25.68 -5.35 -15.95
N VAL A 14 26.58 -4.56 -15.35
CA VAL A 14 27.83 -4.16 -16.01
C VAL A 14 28.73 -5.39 -16.14
N GLU A 15 29.04 -5.77 -17.37
CA GLU A 15 29.91 -6.91 -17.68
C GLU A 15 31.36 -6.51 -17.87
N GLU A 16 31.59 -5.38 -18.53
CA GLU A 16 32.93 -4.95 -18.91
C GLU A 16 33.04 -3.42 -18.80
N VAL A 17 34.16 -2.97 -18.30
CA VAL A 17 34.52 -1.55 -18.25
C VAL A 17 35.94 -1.43 -18.84
N THR A 18 36.07 -0.71 -19.93
CA THR A 18 37.36 -0.38 -20.58
C THR A 18 37.55 1.12 -20.59
N LEU A 19 38.69 1.59 -21.14
CA LEU A 19 38.95 3.02 -21.28
C LEU A 19 37.88 3.76 -22.13
N ASN A 20 37.31 3.06 -23.13
CA ASN A 20 36.41 3.68 -24.10
C ASN A 20 35.00 3.12 -24.10
N THR A 21 34.73 2.07 -23.28
CA THR A 21 33.50 1.31 -23.41
C THR A 21 33.07 0.74 -22.06
N VAL A 22 31.79 0.88 -21.73
CA VAL A 22 31.12 0.14 -20.69
C VAL A 22 30.03 -0.70 -21.33
N LYS A 23 30.04 -2.02 -21.12
CA LYS A 23 29.02 -2.95 -21.61
C LYS A 23 28.09 -3.31 -20.47
N VAL A 24 26.78 -3.10 -20.68
CA VAL A 24 25.71 -3.46 -19.76
C VAL A 24 24.87 -4.54 -20.42
N ARG A 25 24.76 -5.70 -19.77
CA ARG A 25 23.83 -6.75 -20.19
C ARG A 25 22.48 -6.47 -19.50
N ASN A 26 21.50 -6.12 -20.32
CA ASN A 26 20.12 -5.91 -19.90
C ASN A 26 19.44 -7.23 -19.49
N TRP A 27 18.31 -7.14 -18.81
CA TRP A 27 17.53 -8.29 -18.33
C TRP A 27 16.93 -9.13 -19.47
N ASP A 28 16.75 -8.56 -20.66
CA ASP A 28 16.33 -9.24 -21.88
C ASP A 28 17.48 -9.90 -22.66
N ASN A 29 18.69 -9.94 -22.06
CA ASN A 29 19.96 -10.42 -22.65
C ASN A 29 20.52 -9.56 -23.80
N THR A 30 19.96 -8.41 -24.07
CA THR A 30 20.60 -7.45 -24.99
C THR A 30 21.82 -6.79 -24.33
N ILE A 31 22.80 -6.37 -25.14
CA ILE A 31 23.96 -5.65 -24.62
C ILE A 31 23.91 -4.20 -25.11
N VAL A 32 23.91 -3.29 -24.15
CA VAL A 32 24.07 -1.87 -24.40
C VAL A 32 25.51 -1.47 -24.16
N THR A 33 26.08 -0.75 -25.12
CA THR A 33 27.45 -0.24 -25.04
C THR A 33 27.41 1.27 -24.83
N LEU A 34 28.03 1.74 -23.75
CA LEU A 34 28.07 3.15 -23.36
C LEU A 34 29.51 3.65 -23.33
N PRO A 35 29.78 4.88 -23.75
CA PRO A 35 31.07 5.52 -23.47
C PRO A 35 31.17 5.85 -21.96
N PRO A 36 32.34 5.62 -21.30
CA PRO A 36 32.49 5.80 -19.85
C PRO A 36 32.16 7.19 -19.33
N TYR A 37 32.35 8.25 -20.16
CA TYR A 37 32.07 9.61 -19.75
C TYR A 37 30.58 9.83 -19.36
N LEU A 38 29.65 9.03 -19.90
CA LEU A 38 28.24 9.12 -19.55
C LEU A 38 27.97 8.76 -18.08
N LEU A 39 28.77 7.88 -17.50
CA LEU A 39 28.69 7.55 -16.07
C LEU A 39 29.16 8.68 -15.16
N VAL A 40 29.86 9.67 -15.73
CA VAL A 40 30.36 10.86 -15.00
C VAL A 40 29.47 12.09 -15.28
N SER A 41 28.98 12.22 -16.53
CA SER A 41 28.23 13.41 -16.97
C SER A 41 26.73 13.32 -16.70
N ASP A 42 26.16 12.11 -16.68
CA ASP A 42 24.74 11.89 -16.46
C ASP A 42 24.49 11.13 -15.14
N SER A 43 23.29 11.30 -14.59
CA SER A 43 22.86 10.54 -13.42
C SER A 43 22.45 9.13 -13.83
N PHE A 44 22.80 8.15 -13.03
CA PHE A 44 22.35 6.76 -13.15
C PHE A 44 22.01 6.18 -11.77
N GLN A 45 21.17 5.15 -11.76
CA GLN A 45 20.89 4.40 -10.53
C GLN A 45 21.85 3.21 -10.45
N ASN A 46 22.54 3.10 -9.32
CA ASN A 46 23.30 1.90 -8.95
C ASN A 46 22.48 1.13 -7.90
N TRP A 47 22.11 -0.10 -8.24
CA TRP A 47 21.27 -0.96 -7.41
C TRP A 47 22.06 -1.81 -6.39
N GLU A 48 23.39 -1.69 -6.35
CA GLU A 48 24.22 -2.43 -5.40
C GLU A 48 23.87 -2.10 -3.94
N GLY A 49 23.56 -0.85 -3.66
CA GLY A 49 23.04 -0.44 -2.35
C GLY A 49 21.77 -1.15 -1.94
N MET A 50 20.85 -1.40 -2.88
CA MET A 50 19.63 -2.17 -2.62
C MET A 50 19.98 -3.65 -2.39
N ARG A 51 20.84 -4.25 -3.21
CA ARG A 51 21.25 -5.65 -3.05
C ARG A 51 21.92 -5.93 -1.72
N SER A 52 22.77 -5.01 -1.26
CA SER A 52 23.50 -5.13 0.01
C SER A 52 22.63 -4.76 1.24
N SER A 53 21.49 -4.10 1.04
CA SER A 53 20.63 -3.63 2.15
C SER A 53 19.83 -4.74 2.84
N GLY A 54 19.69 -5.91 2.19
CA GLY A 54 18.91 -7.04 2.72
C GLY A 54 17.40 -6.86 2.61
N GLY A 55 16.91 -5.88 1.85
CA GLY A 55 15.48 -5.69 1.61
C GLY A 55 15.18 -4.89 0.36
N ARG A 56 14.12 -5.29 -0.35
CA ARG A 56 13.65 -4.58 -1.53
C ARG A 56 12.34 -3.85 -1.24
N ARG A 57 12.27 -2.59 -1.63
CA ARG A 57 11.15 -1.70 -1.33
C ARG A 57 9.89 -2.08 -2.10
N VAL A 58 8.78 -2.22 -1.39
CA VAL A 58 7.42 -2.18 -1.92
C VAL A 58 6.82 -0.80 -1.61
N LYS A 59 6.28 -0.15 -2.63
CA LYS A 59 5.57 1.13 -2.51
C LYS A 59 4.40 1.10 -3.47
N ARG A 60 3.23 0.69 -2.97
CA ARG A 60 2.01 0.56 -3.78
C ARG A 60 0.80 1.05 -2.99
N SER A 61 -0.20 1.57 -3.72
CA SER A 61 -1.45 2.07 -3.16
C SER A 61 -2.64 1.25 -3.63
N ILE A 62 -3.66 1.17 -2.78
CA ILE A 62 -5.00 0.73 -3.13
C ILE A 62 -5.93 1.92 -2.96
N ASN A 63 -6.74 2.21 -3.96
CA ASN A 63 -7.67 3.32 -3.92
C ASN A 63 -8.97 2.88 -3.25
N ILE A 64 -9.30 3.53 -2.14
CA ILE A 64 -10.54 3.28 -1.39
C ILE A 64 -11.63 4.23 -1.88
N ASP A 65 -12.82 3.68 -2.14
CA ASP A 65 -14.02 4.46 -2.41
C ASP A 65 -14.36 5.33 -1.20
N MET A 66 -14.23 6.65 -1.37
CA MET A 66 -14.46 7.62 -0.28
C MET A 66 -15.88 7.57 0.28
N THR A 67 -16.87 7.15 -0.52
CA THR A 67 -18.26 7.03 -0.07
C THR A 67 -18.48 5.90 0.92
N SER A 68 -17.51 4.98 1.04
CA SER A 68 -17.52 3.90 2.03
C SER A 68 -16.91 4.30 3.38
N ILE A 69 -16.26 5.46 3.47
CA ILE A 69 -15.63 5.95 4.71
C ILE A 69 -16.71 6.51 5.64
N ARG A 70 -16.71 6.03 6.90
CA ARG A 70 -17.68 6.47 7.91
C ARG A 70 -17.13 6.33 9.32
N PHE A 71 -17.79 6.96 10.27
CA PHE A 71 -17.55 6.70 11.69
C PHE A 71 -17.95 5.28 12.05
N CYS A 72 -17.17 4.65 12.92
CA CYS A 72 -17.49 3.32 13.44
C CYS A 72 -18.72 3.38 14.34
N THR A 73 -19.61 2.42 14.16
CA THR A 73 -20.69 2.15 15.12
C THR A 73 -20.18 1.25 16.26
N PRO A 74 -20.89 1.17 17.39
CA PRO A 74 -20.54 0.22 18.45
C PRO A 74 -20.43 -1.22 17.96
N GLU A 75 -21.35 -1.65 17.08
CA GLU A 75 -21.38 -3.01 16.51
C GLU A 75 -20.13 -3.26 15.62
N MET A 76 -19.68 -2.26 14.85
CA MET A 76 -18.45 -2.34 14.08
C MET A 76 -17.24 -2.52 14.99
N LEU A 77 -17.15 -1.74 16.07
CA LEU A 77 -16.04 -1.83 17.02
C LEU A 77 -16.01 -3.19 17.73
N GLU A 78 -17.16 -3.74 18.11
CA GLU A 78 -17.23 -5.08 18.70
C GLU A 78 -16.83 -6.17 17.71
N ARG A 79 -17.17 -6.03 16.43
CA ARG A 79 -16.71 -6.93 15.37
C ARG A 79 -15.19 -6.85 15.19
N TYR A 80 -14.62 -5.64 15.16
CA TYR A 80 -13.18 -5.44 15.02
C TYR A 80 -12.36 -5.95 16.21
N LYS A 81 -12.91 -5.94 17.43
CA LYS A 81 -12.29 -6.56 18.62
C LYS A 81 -12.05 -8.06 18.49
N ARG A 82 -12.82 -8.75 17.63
CA ARG A 82 -12.64 -10.19 17.39
C ARG A 82 -11.45 -10.49 16.51
N ILE A 83 -10.88 -9.46 15.85
CA ILE A 83 -9.67 -9.59 15.05
C ILE A 83 -8.49 -9.50 16.02
N ASP A 84 -7.73 -10.59 16.17
CA ASP A 84 -6.64 -10.69 17.16
C ASP A 84 -5.65 -9.53 17.06
N LEU A 85 -5.28 -9.13 15.85
CA LEU A 85 -4.40 -8.00 15.59
C LEU A 85 -4.93 -6.65 16.12
N LEU A 86 -6.23 -6.49 16.17
CA LEU A 86 -6.87 -5.21 16.52
C LEU A 86 -7.34 -5.13 17.97
N LYS A 87 -7.44 -6.23 18.67
CA LYS A 87 -8.03 -6.30 20.01
C LYS A 87 -7.47 -5.22 20.95
N ASP A 88 -6.15 -5.17 21.09
CA ASP A 88 -5.50 -4.21 21.99
C ASP A 88 -5.56 -2.78 21.46
N TYR A 89 -5.47 -2.61 20.14
CA TYR A 89 -5.61 -1.30 19.51
C TYR A 89 -6.99 -0.71 19.74
N ILE A 90 -8.05 -1.48 19.49
CA ILE A 90 -9.45 -1.01 19.69
C ILE A 90 -9.69 -0.68 21.16
N ALA A 91 -9.27 -1.55 22.09
CA ALA A 91 -9.45 -1.31 23.52
C ALA A 91 -8.79 0.00 23.98
N ARG A 92 -7.52 0.20 23.65
CA ARG A 92 -6.78 1.44 23.98
C ARG A 92 -7.38 2.68 23.34
N THR A 93 -7.82 2.56 22.08
CA THR A 93 -8.36 3.70 21.34
C THR A 93 -9.76 4.08 21.88
N GLN A 94 -10.59 3.11 22.22
CA GLN A 94 -11.88 3.38 22.88
C GLN A 94 -11.69 4.08 24.20
N GLN A 95 -10.81 3.59 25.06
CA GLN A 95 -10.51 4.23 26.34
C GLN A 95 -10.08 5.70 26.16
N ARG A 96 -9.21 5.97 25.18
CA ARG A 96 -8.78 7.35 24.84
C ARG A 96 -9.93 8.22 24.37
N VAL A 97 -10.81 7.66 23.52
CA VAL A 97 -11.99 8.37 23.01
C VAL A 97 -12.96 8.71 24.15
N GLU A 98 -13.26 7.76 25.02
CA GLU A 98 -14.13 7.93 26.16
C GLU A 98 -13.57 8.97 27.15
N GLU A 99 -12.29 8.89 27.47
CA GLU A 99 -11.62 9.85 28.35
C GLU A 99 -11.64 11.27 27.79
N TYR A 100 -11.31 11.44 26.48
CA TYR A 100 -11.37 12.75 25.83
C TYR A 100 -12.79 13.32 25.86
N ASN A 101 -13.78 12.52 25.46
CA ASN A 101 -15.17 12.97 25.42
C ASN A 101 -15.70 13.32 26.80
N ARG A 102 -15.32 12.59 27.83
CA ARG A 102 -15.67 12.90 29.23
C ARG A 102 -15.06 14.22 29.71
N GLN A 103 -13.76 14.45 29.41
CA GLN A 103 -13.06 15.68 29.81
C GLN A 103 -13.61 16.94 29.13
N HIS A 104 -14.28 16.80 28.00
CA HIS A 104 -14.86 17.91 27.23
C HIS A 104 -16.39 17.97 27.32
N ASP A 105 -17.00 17.24 28.26
CA ASP A 105 -18.46 17.18 28.51
C ASP A 105 -19.26 16.87 27.22
N ILE A 106 -18.70 16.01 26.33
CA ILE A 106 -19.36 15.62 25.10
C ILE A 106 -20.35 14.49 25.36
N PRO A 107 -21.65 14.71 25.15
CA PRO A 107 -22.67 13.69 25.41
C PRO A 107 -22.43 12.45 24.51
N SER A 108 -22.68 11.28 25.06
CA SER A 108 -22.83 10.03 24.32
C SER A 108 -24.16 10.03 23.57
N GLY A 109 -24.26 10.81 22.49
CA GLY A 109 -25.47 10.99 21.73
C GLY A 109 -25.34 10.69 20.24
N GLU A 110 -26.41 10.92 19.49
CA GLU A 110 -26.50 10.67 18.06
C GLU A 110 -25.63 11.61 17.20
N ASP A 111 -25.20 12.74 17.75
CA ASP A 111 -24.37 13.71 17.05
C ASP A 111 -22.93 13.22 16.89
N LYS A 112 -22.72 12.45 15.81
CA LYS A 112 -21.43 11.80 15.50
C LYS A 112 -20.28 12.77 15.23
N ILE A 113 -20.57 14.04 15.02
CA ILE A 113 -19.58 15.07 14.69
C ILE A 113 -18.91 15.59 15.96
N ASN A 114 -19.61 15.59 17.09
CA ASN A 114 -19.08 16.07 18.36
C ASN A 114 -18.11 15.06 18.98
N GLY A 115 -16.96 15.55 19.43
CA GLY A 115 -15.94 14.77 20.13
C GLY A 115 -15.07 13.89 19.24
N LEU A 116 -14.28 13.05 19.90
CA LEU A 116 -13.47 12.05 19.23
C LEU A 116 -14.29 10.83 18.85
N ARG A 117 -14.04 10.32 17.65
CA ARG A 117 -14.66 9.10 17.13
C ARG A 117 -13.65 8.34 16.27
N GLN A 118 -13.79 7.02 16.24
CA GLN A 118 -13.03 6.19 15.31
C GLN A 118 -13.73 6.12 13.95
N THR A 119 -12.95 6.02 12.89
CA THR A 119 -13.44 5.78 11.53
C THR A 119 -13.01 4.40 11.05
N ASN A 120 -13.80 3.77 10.19
CA ASN A 120 -13.46 2.47 9.61
C ASN A 120 -12.13 2.51 8.85
N ILE A 121 -11.86 3.57 8.09
CA ILE A 121 -10.59 3.75 7.38
C ILE A 121 -9.39 3.90 8.34
N GLY A 122 -9.59 4.53 9.49
CA GLY A 122 -8.56 4.67 10.53
C GLY A 122 -8.23 3.32 11.18
N VAL A 123 -9.24 2.52 11.47
CA VAL A 123 -9.06 1.15 11.99
C VAL A 123 -8.38 0.27 10.95
N PHE A 124 -8.83 0.31 9.69
CA PHE A 124 -8.21 -0.42 8.59
C PHE A 124 -6.73 -0.07 8.40
N ARG A 125 -6.38 1.20 8.40
CA ARG A 125 -4.98 1.64 8.31
C ARG A 125 -4.12 1.05 9.43
N ASN A 126 -4.63 1.02 10.67
CA ASN A 126 -3.91 0.42 11.79
C ASN A 126 -3.81 -1.10 11.66
N TYR A 127 -4.87 -1.77 11.19
CA TYR A 127 -4.82 -3.18 10.86
C TYR A 127 -3.70 -3.50 9.87
N LEU A 128 -3.62 -2.77 8.77
CA LEU A 128 -2.58 -2.96 7.76
C LEU A 128 -1.17 -2.77 8.33
N ASN A 129 -0.98 -1.77 9.19
CA ASN A 129 0.32 -1.54 9.83
C ASN A 129 0.70 -2.71 10.75
N LEU A 130 -0.24 -3.21 11.55
CA LEU A 130 -0.03 -4.37 12.43
C LEU A 130 0.21 -5.66 11.62
N TYR A 131 -0.55 -5.86 10.55
CA TYR A 131 -0.38 -6.99 9.64
C TYR A 131 1.02 -7.03 9.02
N LEU A 132 1.50 -5.90 8.49
CA LEU A 132 2.86 -5.80 7.94
C LEU A 132 3.94 -6.01 9.01
N ARG A 133 3.69 -5.55 10.25
CA ARG A 133 4.61 -5.73 11.38
C ARG A 133 4.72 -7.18 11.85
N GLN A 134 3.68 -7.99 11.66
CA GLN A 134 3.69 -9.41 12.02
C GLN A 134 4.08 -10.33 10.86
N ASN A 135 4.14 -9.81 9.64
CA ASN A 135 4.48 -10.61 8.46
C ASN A 135 5.99 -10.92 8.45
N GLU A 136 6.33 -12.20 8.53
CA GLU A 136 7.72 -12.69 8.56
C GLU A 136 8.51 -12.36 7.28
N ARG A 137 7.81 -12.17 6.15
CA ARG A 137 8.41 -11.82 4.87
C ARG A 137 8.63 -10.31 4.70
N VAL A 138 8.27 -9.51 5.70
CA VAL A 138 8.53 -8.07 5.77
C VAL A 138 9.73 -7.80 6.65
N ASN A 139 10.72 -7.07 6.14
CA ASN A 139 11.92 -6.72 6.90
C ASN A 139 11.58 -5.70 8.00
N GLN A 140 11.54 -6.19 9.25
CA GLN A 140 11.15 -5.38 10.42
C GLN A 140 12.22 -4.38 10.86
N ASN A 141 13.47 -4.51 10.37
CA ASN A 141 14.56 -3.58 10.66
C ASN A 141 14.52 -2.34 9.73
N MET A 142 13.67 -2.37 8.71
CA MET A 142 13.48 -1.27 7.78
C MET A 142 12.14 -0.57 8.01
N MET A 143 11.94 0.54 7.29
CA MET A 143 10.72 1.32 7.43
C MET A 143 9.48 0.53 7.00
N VAL A 144 8.48 0.49 7.87
CA VAL A 144 7.13 0.02 7.58
C VAL A 144 6.17 1.16 7.86
N LEU A 145 5.45 1.59 6.83
CA LEU A 145 4.51 2.72 6.89
C LEU A 145 3.25 2.42 6.08
N VAL A 146 2.10 2.64 6.67
CA VAL A 146 0.81 2.68 5.98
C VAL A 146 0.25 4.09 6.11
N ARG A 147 0.00 4.76 4.98
CA ARG A 147 -0.47 6.14 4.96
C ARG A 147 -1.54 6.39 3.90
N GLN A 148 -2.35 7.40 4.16
CA GLN A 148 -3.25 7.97 3.17
C GLN A 148 -2.48 9.01 2.35
N LEU A 149 -2.63 8.97 1.04
CA LEU A 149 -2.18 10.03 0.15
C LEU A 149 -3.32 11.03 -0.10
N GLN A 150 -3.04 12.04 -0.90
CA GLN A 150 -4.06 13.02 -1.28
C GLN A 150 -5.20 12.33 -2.03
N PRO A 151 -6.46 12.61 -1.68
CA PRO A 151 -7.62 12.10 -2.44
C PRO A 151 -7.55 12.51 -3.91
N THR A 152 -8.01 11.61 -4.79
CA THR A 152 -8.06 11.82 -6.23
C THR A 152 -9.46 11.51 -6.75
N GLU A 153 -9.70 11.71 -8.04
CA GLU A 153 -10.93 11.28 -8.75
C GLU A 153 -11.14 9.76 -8.66
N GLN A 154 -10.05 9.01 -8.43
CA GLN A 154 -10.06 7.57 -8.27
C GLN A 154 -10.13 7.13 -6.79
N GLY A 155 -10.62 8.00 -5.90
CA GLY A 155 -10.78 7.69 -4.49
C GLY A 155 -9.58 8.11 -3.62
N LEU A 156 -9.51 7.53 -2.42
CA LEU A 156 -8.46 7.79 -1.43
C LEU A 156 -7.38 6.72 -1.51
N PRO A 157 -6.15 7.05 -1.99
CA PRO A 157 -5.07 6.08 -2.03
C PRO A 157 -4.58 5.75 -0.61
N MET A 158 -4.61 4.48 -0.26
CA MET A 158 -3.98 3.90 0.93
C MET A 158 -2.67 3.27 0.50
N GLU A 159 -1.55 3.93 0.78
CA GLU A 159 -0.21 3.47 0.40
C GLU A 159 0.39 2.56 1.47
N LEU A 160 0.84 1.38 1.04
CA LEU A 160 1.67 0.49 1.80
C LEU A 160 3.13 0.70 1.36
N TYR A 161 3.97 1.04 2.32
CA TYR A 161 5.40 1.25 2.11
C TYR A 161 6.16 0.34 3.08
N PHE A 162 6.86 -0.65 2.56
CA PHE A 162 7.63 -1.59 3.35
C PHE A 162 8.78 -2.18 2.53
N PHE A 163 9.63 -2.95 3.19
CA PHE A 163 10.70 -3.72 2.55
C PHE A 163 10.47 -5.20 2.77
N THR A 164 10.71 -6.00 1.74
CA THR A 164 10.70 -7.45 1.84
C THR A 164 11.96 -7.95 2.55
N ASP A 165 11.94 -9.20 3.03
CA ASP A 165 13.08 -9.88 3.64
C ASP A 165 14.10 -10.39 2.61
N THR A 166 13.86 -10.15 1.33
CA THR A 166 14.71 -10.57 0.21
C THR A 166 14.88 -9.44 -0.81
N VAL A 167 15.99 -9.48 -1.54
CA VAL A 167 16.28 -8.60 -2.67
C VAL A 167 16.05 -9.26 -4.02
N ASP A 168 15.89 -10.58 -4.04
CA ASP A 168 15.69 -11.37 -5.25
C ASP A 168 14.33 -11.11 -5.86
N TRP A 169 14.30 -10.89 -7.17
CA TRP A 169 13.12 -10.41 -7.87
C TRP A 169 11.92 -11.36 -7.75
N VAL A 170 12.11 -12.63 -8.07
CA VAL A 170 10.98 -13.58 -8.10
C VAL A 170 10.32 -13.76 -6.72
N PRO A 171 11.07 -14.00 -5.62
CA PRO A 171 10.48 -14.00 -4.28
C PRO A 171 9.85 -12.65 -3.89
N TYR A 172 10.47 -11.53 -4.26
CA TYR A 172 9.93 -10.19 -4.01
C TYR A 172 8.54 -10.00 -4.63
N GLU A 173 8.35 -10.40 -5.90
CA GLU A 173 7.04 -10.30 -6.57
C GLU A 173 6.01 -11.19 -5.89
N GLY A 174 6.39 -12.41 -5.47
CA GLY A 174 5.51 -13.30 -4.71
C GLY A 174 5.06 -12.70 -3.38
N ILE A 175 5.98 -12.17 -2.58
CA ILE A 175 5.66 -11.51 -1.30
C ILE A 175 4.73 -10.32 -1.51
N GLN A 176 5.02 -9.50 -2.53
CA GLN A 176 4.20 -8.37 -2.87
C GLN A 176 2.79 -8.80 -3.25
N ALA A 177 2.64 -9.83 -4.09
CA ALA A 177 1.35 -10.37 -4.49
C ALA A 177 0.57 -10.90 -3.26
N ASP A 178 1.18 -11.74 -2.44
CA ASP A 178 0.54 -12.33 -1.24
C ASP A 178 0.02 -11.24 -0.27
N VAL A 179 0.81 -10.18 -0.06
CA VAL A 179 0.39 -9.05 0.78
C VAL A 179 -0.82 -8.34 0.19
N PHE A 180 -0.80 -8.04 -1.12
CA PHE A 180 -1.89 -7.30 -1.75
C PHE A 180 -3.15 -8.15 -1.95
N ASP A 181 -3.03 -9.45 -2.18
CA ASP A 181 -4.16 -10.39 -2.21
C ASP A 181 -4.88 -10.39 -0.86
N HIS A 182 -4.14 -10.49 0.23
CA HIS A 182 -4.69 -10.41 1.58
C HIS A 182 -5.37 -9.05 1.83
N VAL A 183 -4.68 -7.95 1.50
CA VAL A 183 -5.20 -6.59 1.72
C VAL A 183 -6.51 -6.38 0.97
N LEU A 184 -6.59 -6.79 -0.29
CA LEU A 184 -7.81 -6.68 -1.09
C LEU A 184 -8.95 -7.53 -0.53
N ALA A 185 -8.65 -8.73 -0.05
CA ALA A 185 -9.64 -9.63 0.52
C ALA A 185 -10.26 -9.13 1.83
N VAL A 186 -9.49 -8.41 2.65
CA VAL A 186 -9.98 -7.93 3.96
C VAL A 186 -10.67 -6.58 3.92
N ILE A 187 -10.55 -5.79 2.86
CA ILE A 187 -11.19 -4.46 2.74
C ILE A 187 -12.68 -4.48 3.09
N PRO A 188 -13.50 -5.43 2.58
CA PRO A 188 -14.93 -5.49 2.89
C PRO A 188 -15.21 -5.73 4.38
N GLU A 189 -14.33 -6.42 5.11
CA GLU A 189 -14.48 -6.68 6.54
C GLU A 189 -14.46 -5.37 7.39
N PHE A 190 -13.91 -4.31 6.80
CA PHE A 190 -13.90 -2.96 7.39
C PHE A 190 -15.03 -2.06 6.85
N ASP A 191 -16.02 -2.63 6.18
CA ASP A 191 -17.10 -1.89 5.52
C ASP A 191 -16.58 -0.85 4.52
N LEU A 192 -15.42 -1.13 3.92
CA LEU A 192 -14.78 -0.33 2.89
C LEU A 192 -14.96 -0.98 1.51
N ARG A 193 -14.83 -0.19 0.48
CA ARG A 193 -14.84 -0.65 -0.91
C ARG A 193 -13.62 -0.12 -1.64
N VAL A 194 -13.08 -0.94 -2.52
CA VAL A 194 -12.07 -0.49 -3.49
C VAL A 194 -12.77 0.37 -4.54
N PHE A 195 -12.17 1.51 -4.89
CA PHE A 195 -12.65 2.31 -6.01
C PHE A 195 -12.42 1.55 -7.32
N GLN A 196 -13.46 1.46 -8.10
CA GLN A 196 -13.43 0.90 -9.46
C GLN A 196 -14.25 1.79 -10.39
N ASN A 197 -13.77 2.02 -11.60
CA ASN A 197 -14.58 2.65 -12.62
C ASN A 197 -15.74 1.72 -12.99
N PRO A 198 -16.94 2.24 -13.24
CA PRO A 198 -18.07 1.42 -13.68
C PRO A 198 -17.69 0.58 -14.90
N SER A 199 -17.88 -0.72 -14.80
CA SER A 199 -17.68 -1.64 -15.91
C SER A 199 -18.90 -1.65 -16.83
N GLY A 200 -18.74 -2.13 -18.08
CA GLY A 200 -19.90 -2.33 -18.96
C GLY A 200 -20.97 -3.26 -18.37
N ASN A 201 -20.61 -4.10 -17.41
CA ASN A 201 -21.53 -4.99 -16.71
C ASN A 201 -22.38 -4.24 -15.68
N ASP A 202 -21.81 -3.25 -15.01
CA ASP A 202 -22.52 -2.39 -14.05
C ASP A 202 -23.58 -1.55 -14.75
N LEU A 203 -23.25 -1.06 -15.95
CA LEU A 203 -24.19 -0.31 -16.80
C LEU A 203 -25.35 -1.19 -17.30
N ARG A 204 -25.10 -2.45 -17.66
CA ARG A 204 -26.15 -3.40 -18.05
C ARG A 204 -27.12 -3.71 -16.91
N THR A 205 -26.65 -3.76 -15.68
CA THR A 205 -27.48 -4.00 -14.49
C THR A 205 -28.46 -2.81 -14.25
N LEU A 206 -28.03 -1.60 -14.57
CA LEU A 206 -28.87 -0.39 -14.48
C LEU A 206 -29.96 -0.36 -15.58
N THR A 207 -29.64 -0.80 -16.80
CA THR A 207 -30.60 -0.83 -17.91
C THR A 207 -31.57 -2.02 -17.83
N GLY A 208 -31.18 -3.15 -17.23
CA GLY A 208 -32.04 -4.33 -17.06
C GLY A 208 -33.11 -4.21 -15.96
N LYS A 209 -33.13 -3.12 -15.18
CA LYS A 209 -34.18 -2.84 -14.18
C LYS A 209 -35.36 -2.02 -14.72
N THR A 210 -35.35 -1.62 -15.99
CA THR A 210 -36.40 -0.80 -16.59
C THR A 210 -37.49 -1.58 -17.35
N ASP A 211 -37.37 -2.90 -17.48
CA ASP A 211 -38.32 -3.71 -18.27
C ASP A 211 -39.24 -4.65 -17.47
N THR A 212 -39.62 -4.29 -16.25
CA THR A 212 -40.68 -5.04 -15.52
C THR A 212 -41.71 -4.09 -14.95
N ASN A 213 -42.47 -3.43 -15.85
CA ASN A 213 -43.82 -2.94 -15.59
C ASN A 213 -44.55 -2.69 -16.92
N HIS A 214 -45.14 -3.74 -17.46
CA HIS A 214 -46.32 -3.69 -18.26
C HIS A 214 -47.26 -4.85 -17.93
#